data_c4d1535c31d705ae46b677acdf6e4416
#
_entry.id   c4d1535c31d705ae46b677acdf6e4416
#
_cell.length_a   1.000
_cell.length_b   1.000
_cell.length_c   1.000
_cell.angle_alpha   90.00
_cell.angle_beta   90.00
_cell.angle_gamma   90.00
#
_symmetry.space_group_name_H-M   'P 1'
#
loop_
_entity.id
_entity.type
_entity.pdbx_description
1 polymer ?
#
loop_
_entity_poly.entity_id
_entity_poly.type
_entity_poly.pdbx_seq_one_letter_code
_entity_poly.pdbx_strand_id
1 'polypeptide(L)'
;MPNEIYTLRRATIDDASACALIVDDWIEKTVEMPRLFDKHKLTEMIRNAIPLREVWVIGQPINGYISYNPDLLQISALYVNKKGEGIGKILLDRIKSDHKY
;
A
#
# COMPACT_ATOMS: atom_id res chain seq x y z
N MET A 1 25.76 7.73 4.30
CA MET A 1 24.57 8.46 4.11
C MET A 1 23.42 7.54 3.73
N PRO A 2 22.40 7.60 4.46
CA PRO A 2 21.26 6.78 4.12
C PRO A 2 20.69 7.27 2.80
N ASN A 3 20.43 6.33 1.94
CA ASN A 3 19.95 6.66 0.64
C ASN A 3 18.51 6.28 0.46
N GLU A 4 17.94 5.72 1.52
CA GLU A 4 16.54 5.38 1.45
C GLU A 4 15.75 6.64 1.73
N ILE A 5 14.94 6.97 0.77
CA ILE A 5 14.09 8.14 0.87
C ILE A 5 12.69 7.65 1.15
N TYR A 6 12.21 7.92 2.35
CA TYR A 6 10.87 7.55 2.73
C TYR A 6 9.93 8.72 2.42
N THR A 7 9.89 9.09 1.15
CA THR A 7 9.01 10.14 0.69
C THR A 7 7.60 9.60 0.59
N LEU A 8 6.70 10.24 1.29
CA LEU A 8 5.29 9.90 1.30
C LEU A 8 4.57 10.75 0.26
N ARG A 9 3.78 10.13 -0.60
CA ARG A 9 3.02 10.87 -1.60
C ARG A 9 1.76 10.12 -1.98
N ARG A 10 0.82 10.84 -2.57
CA ARG A 10 -0.38 10.20 -3.09
C ARG A 10 -0.03 9.27 -4.24
N ALA A 11 -0.68 8.13 -4.29
CA ALA A 11 -0.48 7.19 -5.38
C ALA A 11 -1.16 7.67 -6.65
N THR A 12 -0.56 7.31 -7.76
CA THR A 12 -1.17 7.51 -9.07
C THR A 12 -1.46 6.14 -9.67
N ILE A 13 -2.21 6.12 -10.77
CA ILE A 13 -2.53 4.87 -11.45
C ILE A 13 -1.26 4.11 -11.83
N ASP A 14 -0.20 4.83 -12.15
CA ASP A 14 1.07 4.21 -12.53
C ASP A 14 1.72 3.44 -11.39
N ASP A 15 1.32 3.70 -10.15
CA ASP A 15 1.88 3.01 -8.99
C ASP A 15 1.22 1.65 -8.74
N ALA A 16 0.16 1.34 -9.46
CA ALA A 16 -0.62 0.13 -9.19
C ALA A 16 0.22 -1.14 -9.29
N SER A 17 1.10 -1.25 -10.27
CA SER A 17 1.89 -2.46 -10.41
C SER A 17 2.91 -2.62 -9.29
N ALA A 18 3.51 -1.52 -8.81
CA ALA A 18 4.43 -1.59 -7.68
C ALA A 18 3.71 -2.01 -6.40
N CYS A 19 2.50 -1.48 -6.18
CA CYS A 19 1.69 -1.88 -5.03
C CYS A 19 1.31 -3.35 -5.12
N ALA A 20 0.94 -3.80 -6.31
CA ALA A 20 0.56 -5.21 -6.52
C ALA A 20 1.73 -6.15 -6.23
N LEU A 21 2.96 -5.74 -6.55
CA LEU A 21 4.14 -6.55 -6.24
C LEU A 21 4.30 -6.73 -4.74
N ILE A 22 4.02 -5.71 -3.95
CA ILE A 22 4.13 -5.80 -2.50
C ILE A 22 3.09 -6.79 -1.96
N VAL A 23 1.86 -6.70 -2.44
CA VAL A 23 0.79 -7.61 -2.01
C VAL A 23 1.10 -9.03 -2.44
N ASP A 24 1.55 -9.20 -3.68
CA ASP A 24 1.89 -10.51 -4.22
C ASP A 24 2.99 -11.18 -3.41
N ASP A 25 4.03 -10.41 -3.07
CA ASP A 25 5.13 -10.89 -2.25
C ASP A 25 4.63 -11.33 -0.86
N TRP A 26 3.73 -10.54 -0.28
CA TRP A 26 3.17 -10.87 1.02
C TRP A 26 2.38 -12.18 0.97
N ILE A 27 1.58 -12.37 -0.10
CA ILE A 27 0.80 -13.60 -0.29
C ILE A 27 1.73 -14.80 -0.43
N GLU A 28 2.82 -14.66 -1.19
CA GLU A 28 3.77 -15.74 -1.38
C GLU A 28 4.40 -16.18 -0.06
N LYS A 29 4.60 -15.24 0.87
CA LYS A 29 5.25 -15.53 2.14
C LYS A 29 4.29 -16.03 3.20
N THR A 30 2.99 -15.98 2.94
CA THR A 30 1.98 -16.39 3.89
C THR A 30 1.45 -17.76 3.48
N VAL A 31 1.98 -18.79 4.10
CA VAL A 31 1.79 -20.17 3.66
C VAL A 31 0.33 -20.62 3.62
N GLU A 32 -0.45 -20.14 4.59
CA GLU A 32 -1.85 -20.58 4.70
C GLU A 32 -2.81 -19.77 3.85
N MET A 33 -2.32 -18.74 3.19
CA MET A 33 -3.18 -17.88 2.41
C MET A 33 -3.34 -18.46 1.01
N PRO A 34 -4.56 -18.82 0.61
CA PRO A 34 -4.76 -19.29 -0.76
C PRO A 34 -4.56 -18.13 -1.73
N ARG A 35 -3.96 -18.44 -2.87
CA ARG A 35 -3.79 -17.43 -3.89
C ARG A 35 -5.07 -17.35 -4.71
N LEU A 36 -5.87 -16.34 -4.43
CA LEU A 36 -7.13 -16.14 -5.14
C LEU A 36 -6.96 -15.33 -6.42
N PHE A 37 -5.94 -14.48 -6.45
CA PHE A 37 -5.71 -13.61 -7.61
C PHE A 37 -4.24 -13.65 -7.97
N ASP A 38 -3.94 -13.66 -9.27
CA ASP A 38 -2.56 -13.52 -9.70
C ASP A 38 -2.15 -12.04 -9.68
N LYS A 39 -0.87 -11.79 -9.95
CA LYS A 39 -0.32 -10.44 -9.89
C LYS A 39 -1.00 -9.49 -10.88
N HIS A 40 -1.37 -10.00 -12.04
CA HIS A 40 -2.05 -9.18 -13.04
C HIS A 40 -3.40 -8.70 -12.52
N LYS A 41 -4.15 -9.61 -11.91
CA LYS A 41 -5.45 -9.28 -11.36
C LYS A 41 -5.33 -8.30 -10.19
N LEU A 42 -4.33 -8.50 -9.34
CA LEU A 42 -4.06 -7.58 -8.25
C LEU A 42 -3.75 -6.17 -8.76
N THR A 43 -2.96 -6.08 -9.81
CA THR A 43 -2.63 -4.80 -10.41
C THR A 43 -3.90 -4.08 -10.89
N GLU A 44 -4.79 -4.81 -11.56
CA GLU A 44 -6.05 -4.25 -12.03
C GLU A 44 -6.91 -3.74 -10.88
N MET A 45 -7.04 -4.57 -9.84
CA MET A 45 -7.85 -4.20 -8.69
C MET A 45 -7.34 -2.92 -8.01
N ILE A 46 -6.03 -2.84 -7.85
CA ILE A 46 -5.42 -1.67 -7.21
C ILE A 46 -5.55 -0.45 -8.10
N ARG A 47 -5.33 -0.62 -9.40
CA ARG A 47 -5.48 0.48 -10.35
C ARG A 47 -6.89 1.08 -10.29
N ASN A 48 -7.90 0.22 -10.21
CA ASN A 48 -9.27 0.68 -10.15
C ASN A 48 -9.62 1.33 -8.81
N ALA A 49 -8.94 0.95 -7.74
CA ALA A 49 -9.20 1.49 -6.42
C ALA A 49 -8.57 2.86 -6.21
N ILE A 50 -7.43 3.13 -6.82
CA ILE A 50 -6.68 4.37 -6.57
C ILE A 50 -7.52 5.62 -6.75
N PRO A 51 -8.30 5.80 -7.84
CA PRO A 51 -9.08 7.03 -7.97
C PRO A 51 -10.29 7.10 -7.05
N LEU A 52 -10.71 5.96 -6.48
CA LEU A 52 -11.90 5.91 -5.63
C LEU A 52 -11.57 6.02 -4.14
N ARG A 53 -10.30 5.92 -3.79
CA ARG A 53 -9.87 5.89 -2.40
C ARG A 53 -8.71 6.83 -2.19
N GLU A 54 -8.35 7.01 -0.93
CA GLU A 54 -7.16 7.76 -0.61
C GLU A 54 -6.02 6.76 -0.45
N VAL A 55 -5.09 6.76 -1.41
CA VAL A 55 -3.98 5.80 -1.42
C VAL A 55 -2.68 6.57 -1.35
N TRP A 56 -1.85 6.22 -0.37
CA TRP A 56 -0.53 6.81 -0.20
C TRP A 56 0.53 5.74 -0.38
N VAL A 57 1.61 6.11 -1.03
CA VAL A 57 2.77 5.25 -1.21
C VAL A 57 3.99 5.92 -0.58
N ILE A 58 4.95 5.10 -0.21
CA ILE A 58 6.15 5.58 0.46
C ILE A 58 7.37 4.86 -0.08
N GLY A 59 8.44 5.62 -0.27
CA GLY A 59 9.73 5.09 -0.68
C GLY A 59 9.96 5.14 -2.17
N GLN A 60 11.22 5.01 -2.52
CA GLN A 60 11.64 4.97 -3.91
C GLN A 60 12.82 4.01 -4.02
N PRO A 61 12.58 2.80 -4.56
CA PRO A 61 11.28 2.30 -5.04
C PRO A 61 10.26 2.18 -3.90
N ILE A 62 9.01 2.00 -4.27
CA ILE A 62 7.93 1.95 -3.29
C ILE A 62 8.13 0.78 -2.33
N ASN A 63 8.13 1.09 -1.03
CA ASN A 63 8.34 0.12 0.03
C ASN A 63 7.06 -0.24 0.76
N GLY A 64 6.00 0.53 0.57
CA GLY A 64 4.74 0.27 1.24
C GLY A 64 3.64 1.16 0.72
N TYR A 65 2.41 0.80 1.05
CA TYR A 65 1.29 1.67 0.72
C TYR A 65 0.14 1.43 1.70
N ILE A 66 -0.74 2.43 1.77
CA ILE A 66 -1.95 2.35 2.57
C ILE A 66 -3.11 2.85 1.71
N SER A 67 -4.25 2.19 1.83
CA SER A 67 -5.47 2.56 1.14
C SER A 67 -6.57 2.82 2.16
N TYR A 68 -7.15 4.01 2.12
CA TYR A 68 -8.22 4.43 3.02
C TYR A 68 -9.50 4.61 2.23
N ASN A 69 -10.57 4.01 2.72
CA ASN A 69 -11.89 4.14 2.10
C ASN A 69 -12.66 5.23 2.84
N PRO A 70 -12.84 6.41 2.22
CA PRO A 70 -13.51 7.53 2.91
C PRO A 70 -14.99 7.29 3.12
N ASP A 71 -15.64 6.46 2.31
CA ASP A 71 -17.06 6.18 2.45
C ASP A 71 -17.33 5.33 3.68
N LEU A 72 -16.42 4.42 4.01
CA LEU A 72 -16.56 3.52 5.15
C LEU A 72 -15.74 3.98 6.36
N LEU A 73 -14.97 5.05 6.23
CA LEU A 73 -14.05 5.54 7.26
C LEU A 73 -13.16 4.41 7.75
N GLN A 74 -12.56 3.71 6.82
CA GLN A 74 -11.88 2.46 7.12
C GLN A 74 -10.61 2.31 6.29
N ILE A 75 -9.54 1.84 6.93
CA ILE A 75 -8.33 1.44 6.23
C ILE A 75 -8.61 0.11 5.56
N SER A 76 -8.53 0.07 4.24
CA SER A 76 -8.82 -1.15 3.49
C SER A 76 -7.58 -1.95 3.15
N ALA A 77 -6.40 -1.35 3.22
CA ALA A 77 -5.15 -2.05 2.95
C ALA A 77 -3.99 -1.31 3.60
N LEU A 78 -3.04 -2.06 4.13
CA LEU A 78 -1.79 -1.52 4.64
C LEU A 78 -0.73 -2.60 4.47
N TYR A 79 0.19 -2.39 3.56
CA TYR A 79 1.23 -3.35 3.24
C TYR A 79 2.59 -2.67 3.24
N VAL A 80 3.58 -3.35 3.82
CA VAL A 80 4.95 -2.85 3.89
C VAL A 80 5.88 -4.01 3.57
N ASN A 81 6.85 -3.81 2.70
CA ASN A 81 7.79 -4.87 2.36
C ASN A 81 9.07 -4.85 3.20
N LYS A 82 9.27 -3.83 4.01
CA LYS A 82 10.41 -3.75 4.94
C LYS A 82 9.88 -3.59 6.36
N LYS A 83 10.00 -4.64 7.14
CA LYS A 83 9.54 -4.62 8.52
C LYS A 83 10.60 -4.02 9.42
N GLY A 84 10.16 -3.42 10.52
CA GLY A 84 11.06 -2.94 11.55
C GLY A 84 11.64 -1.56 11.31
N GLU A 85 11.20 -0.86 10.28
CA GLU A 85 11.71 0.47 9.94
C GLU A 85 10.71 1.58 10.13
N GLY A 86 9.56 1.28 10.73
CA GLY A 86 8.57 2.29 11.02
C GLY A 86 7.78 2.77 9.82
N ILE A 87 7.89 2.12 8.69
CA ILE A 87 7.21 2.54 7.46
C ILE A 87 5.70 2.45 7.62
N GLY A 88 5.22 1.36 8.23
CA GLY A 88 3.79 1.19 8.47
C GLY A 88 3.23 2.30 9.36
N LYS A 89 4.00 2.72 10.35
CA LYS A 89 3.58 3.80 11.23
C LYS A 89 3.49 5.13 10.50
N ILE A 90 4.44 5.41 9.61
CA ILE A 90 4.42 6.63 8.81
C ILE A 90 3.15 6.68 7.96
N LEU A 91 2.82 5.57 7.31
CA LEU A 91 1.62 5.49 6.49
C LEU A 91 0.36 5.67 7.33
N LEU A 92 0.31 4.99 8.47
CA LEU A 92 -0.83 5.06 9.35
C LEU A 92 -1.02 6.46 9.92
N ASP A 93 0.07 7.11 10.31
CA ASP A 93 0.00 8.47 10.84
C ASP A 93 -0.51 9.46 9.81
N ARG A 94 -0.23 9.22 8.53
CA ARG A 94 -0.74 10.09 7.46
C ARG A 94 -2.28 10.05 7.44
N ILE A 95 -2.85 8.87 7.59
CA ILE A 95 -4.30 8.73 7.60
C ILE A 95 -4.88 9.31 8.88
N LYS A 96 -4.24 9.05 10.02
CA LYS A 96 -4.72 9.55 11.30
C LYS A 96 -4.75 11.07 11.37
N SER A 97 -3.84 11.73 10.69
CA SER A 97 -3.78 13.19 10.75
C SER A 97 -4.96 13.84 10.05
N ASP A 98 -5.58 13.14 9.09
CA ASP A 98 -6.65 13.71 8.28
C ASP A 98 -8.02 13.11 8.57
N HIS A 99 -8.08 11.94 9.19
CA HIS A 99 -9.31 11.17 9.28
C HIS A 99 -9.48 10.52 10.62
N LYS A 100 -10.75 10.19 10.93
CA LYS A 100 -11.10 9.28 12.00
C LYS A 100 -11.45 7.93 11.40
N TYR A 101 -11.09 6.89 12.12
CA TYR A 101 -11.43 5.54 11.67
C TYR A 101 -11.46 4.57 12.84
#